data_ee89645a52ecc46b72ffbce04e8e277f
#
_entry.id   ee89645a52ecc46b72ffbce04e8e277f
#
_cell.length_a   1.000
_cell.length_b   1.000
_cell.length_c   1.000
_cell.angle_alpha   90.00
_cell.angle_beta   90.00
_cell.angle_gamma   90.00
#
_symmetry.space_group_name_H-M   'P 1'
#
loop_
_entity.id
_entity.type
_entity.pdbx_description
1 polymer ?
#
loop_
_entity_poly.entity_id
_entity_poly.type
_entity_poly.pdbx_seq_one_letter_code
_entity_poly.pdbx_strand_id
1 'polypeptide(L)'
;MTYSAKEVFLTVQGEGGQAGRPAVFLRFAGCNLWNGLERDRAAAVCTFCDTDFVGMDGDGGGKFATANALADHVGAMWRGRAGDPKLVVCTGGEPLLQLDGALIDALHARGFEIAVESNGTLAAPEGIDWVCISPKADAPVLQTSGQELKLVFPQPMAMPDRFEHLPFERFWLQPMDGPDQAANTAAAFDYCLTHPKWRLSVQTHKYIGVR
;
A
#
# COMPACT_ATOMS: atom_id res chain seq x y z
N MET A 1 -6.56 2.22 20.99
CA MET A 1 -5.25 1.65 20.57
C MET A 1 -4.27 2.80 20.41
N THR A 2 -2.96 2.58 20.53
CA THR A 2 -1.91 3.56 20.20
C THR A 2 -1.38 3.24 18.82
N TYR A 3 -1.19 4.26 17.98
CA TYR A 3 -0.73 4.09 16.60
C TYR A 3 0.71 4.58 16.44
N SER A 4 1.49 3.88 15.63
CA SER A 4 2.87 4.22 15.31
C SER A 4 2.99 4.47 13.81
N ALA A 5 3.08 5.73 13.42
CA ALA A 5 3.29 6.12 12.04
C ALA A 5 4.79 6.32 11.78
N LYS A 6 5.32 5.63 10.76
CA LYS A 6 6.69 5.89 10.26
C LYS A 6 6.76 7.30 9.68
N GLU A 7 5.77 7.66 8.87
CA GLU A 7 5.68 8.96 8.22
C GLU A 7 4.23 9.28 7.79
N VAL A 8 3.91 10.58 7.69
CA VAL A 8 2.64 11.08 7.16
C VAL A 8 2.94 12.27 6.26
N PHE A 9 2.59 12.18 4.97
CA PHE A 9 2.91 13.23 4.00
C PHE A 9 1.88 13.31 2.87
N LEU A 10 1.75 14.49 2.27
CA LEU A 10 0.89 14.70 1.10
C LEU A 10 1.71 14.50 -0.18
N THR A 11 1.18 13.69 -1.09
CA THR A 11 1.74 13.49 -2.44
C THR A 11 0.63 13.08 -3.41
N VAL A 12 0.97 12.45 -4.52
CA VAL A 12 0.03 11.78 -5.43
C VAL A 12 0.19 10.27 -5.33
N GLN A 13 -0.93 9.54 -5.35
CA GLN A 13 -0.86 8.09 -5.51
C GLN A 13 -0.22 7.77 -6.85
N GLY A 14 0.86 7.00 -6.83
CA GLY A 14 1.65 6.68 -8.02
C GLY A 14 1.35 5.32 -8.64
N GLU A 15 0.43 4.53 -8.06
CA GLU A 15 0.25 3.12 -8.39
C GLU A 15 -1.23 2.73 -8.49
N GLY A 16 -1.51 1.65 -9.25
CA GLY A 16 -2.81 1.03 -9.31
C GLY A 16 -3.93 1.92 -9.85
N GLY A 17 -5.15 1.62 -9.46
CA GLY A 17 -6.35 2.30 -9.97
C GLY A 17 -6.58 3.71 -9.44
N GLN A 18 -5.87 4.11 -8.39
CA GLN A 18 -5.93 5.46 -7.81
C GLN A 18 -4.79 6.37 -8.27
N ALA A 19 -3.94 5.90 -9.19
CA ALA A 19 -2.79 6.66 -9.69
C ALA A 19 -3.19 8.06 -10.20
N GLY A 20 -2.39 9.07 -9.84
CA GLY A 20 -2.60 10.47 -10.19
C GLY A 20 -3.46 11.27 -9.20
N ARG A 21 -4.13 10.62 -8.24
CA ARG A 21 -4.93 11.33 -7.22
C ARG A 21 -4.03 11.92 -6.12
N PRO A 22 -4.23 13.19 -5.74
CA PRO A 22 -3.64 13.73 -4.51
C PRO A 22 -4.10 12.91 -3.31
N ALA A 23 -3.16 12.51 -2.45
CA ALA A 23 -3.44 11.69 -1.27
C ALA A 23 -2.50 12.01 -0.12
N VAL A 24 -2.99 11.90 1.10
CA VAL A 24 -2.13 11.84 2.28
C VAL A 24 -1.73 10.38 2.48
N PHE A 25 -0.43 10.12 2.45
CA PHE A 25 0.10 8.80 2.77
C PHE A 25 0.30 8.70 4.28
N LEU A 26 -0.35 7.74 4.89
CA LEU A 26 -0.15 7.32 6.27
C LEU A 26 0.59 5.98 6.26
N ARG A 27 1.91 6.04 6.44
CA ARG A 27 2.74 4.85 6.52
C ARG A 27 2.91 4.41 7.97
N PHE A 28 2.32 3.28 8.30
CA PHE A 28 2.50 2.67 9.62
C PHE A 28 3.88 2.02 9.76
N ALA A 29 4.39 2.04 10.98
CA ALA A 29 5.61 1.33 11.33
C ALA A 29 5.32 -0.15 11.61
N GLY A 30 6.24 -1.03 11.18
CA GLY A 30 6.20 -2.48 11.41
C GLY A 30 5.51 -3.28 10.30
N CYS A 31 5.96 -4.52 10.16
CA CYS A 31 5.44 -5.49 9.19
C CYS A 31 5.49 -6.90 9.79
N ASN A 32 4.57 -7.76 9.38
CA ASN A 32 4.54 -9.15 9.81
C ASN A 32 5.30 -10.12 8.87
N LEU A 33 5.79 -9.64 7.70
CA LEU A 33 6.52 -10.47 6.74
C LEU A 33 8.03 -10.21 6.76
N TRP A 34 8.46 -9.09 7.34
CA TRP A 34 9.85 -8.71 7.52
C TRP A 34 9.98 -7.70 8.67
N ASN A 35 11.03 -7.81 9.46
CA ASN A 35 11.28 -6.88 10.57
C ASN A 35 11.95 -5.57 10.15
N GLY A 36 12.27 -5.42 8.86
CA GLY A 36 12.90 -4.22 8.29
C GLY A 36 14.40 -4.12 8.52
N LEU A 37 15.03 -5.11 9.11
CA LEU A 37 16.49 -5.12 9.35
C LEU A 37 17.20 -5.84 8.20
N GLU A 38 18.13 -5.16 7.54
CA GLU A 38 18.81 -5.67 6.35
C GLU A 38 19.55 -7.00 6.63
N ARG A 39 20.14 -7.17 7.83
CA ARG A 39 20.78 -8.42 8.25
C ARG A 39 19.84 -9.64 8.23
N ASP A 40 18.54 -9.43 8.34
CA ASP A 40 17.52 -10.48 8.44
C ASP A 40 16.76 -10.66 7.12
N ARG A 41 17.06 -9.87 6.08
CA ARG A 41 16.36 -9.86 4.78
C ARG A 41 16.35 -11.24 4.12
N ALA A 42 17.46 -11.95 4.15
CA ALA A 42 17.57 -13.28 3.51
C ALA A 42 16.64 -14.33 4.11
N ALA A 43 16.23 -14.14 5.37
CA ALA A 43 15.29 -15.03 6.08
C ALA A 43 13.85 -14.50 6.08
N ALA A 44 13.60 -13.35 5.47
CA ALA A 44 12.28 -12.74 5.42
C ALA A 44 11.39 -13.43 4.37
N VAL A 45 10.08 -13.42 4.58
CA VAL A 45 9.11 -13.84 3.56
C VAL A 45 9.14 -12.86 2.38
N CYS A 46 9.17 -11.54 2.66
CA CYS A 46 9.27 -10.49 1.65
C CYS A 46 10.73 -10.02 1.53
N THR A 47 11.53 -10.68 0.69
CA THR A 47 12.97 -10.38 0.51
C THR A 47 13.26 -9.16 -0.36
N PHE A 48 12.29 -8.69 -1.13
CA PHE A 48 12.42 -7.62 -2.12
C PHE A 48 11.77 -6.29 -1.69
N CYS A 49 11.44 -6.15 -0.41
CA CYS A 49 10.81 -4.92 0.10
C CYS A 49 11.72 -3.70 -0.08
N ASP A 50 11.21 -2.67 -0.75
CA ASP A 50 11.88 -1.39 -1.02
C ASP A 50 11.43 -0.26 -0.07
N THR A 51 10.58 -0.60 0.92
CA THR A 51 9.96 0.37 1.81
C THR A 51 10.69 0.44 3.16
N ASP A 52 11.04 1.63 3.61
CA ASP A 52 11.44 1.88 4.99
C ASP A 52 10.20 2.09 5.87
N PHE A 53 9.96 1.15 6.77
CA PHE A 53 8.86 1.17 7.74
C PHE A 53 9.36 1.01 9.19
N VAL A 54 10.67 1.09 9.40
CA VAL A 54 11.27 0.95 10.75
C VAL A 54 11.29 2.31 11.45
N GLY A 55 10.90 2.33 12.71
CA GLY A 55 10.88 3.57 13.50
C GLY A 55 9.68 4.47 13.19
N MET A 56 9.76 5.72 13.64
CA MET A 56 8.72 6.74 13.53
C MET A 56 9.34 8.11 13.22
N ASP A 57 10.46 8.12 12.56
CA ASP A 57 11.38 9.25 12.37
C ASP A 57 11.27 9.91 10.98
N GLY A 58 10.34 9.44 10.14
CA GLY A 58 10.03 10.08 8.86
C GLY A 58 9.19 11.35 9.04
N ASP A 59 9.01 12.10 7.95
CA ASP A 59 8.26 13.35 7.95
C ASP A 59 6.82 13.13 8.45
N GLY A 60 6.41 13.90 9.47
CA GLY A 60 5.10 13.74 10.09
C GLY A 60 4.92 12.42 10.86
N GLY A 61 5.99 11.62 11.01
CA GLY A 61 5.98 10.38 11.78
C GLY A 61 5.85 10.63 13.29
N GLY A 62 5.44 9.58 14.02
CA GLY A 62 5.29 9.70 15.46
C GLY A 62 4.40 8.63 16.07
N LYS A 63 4.23 8.75 17.39
CA LYS A 63 3.33 7.91 18.19
C LYS A 63 2.08 8.69 18.57
N PHE A 64 0.93 8.16 18.21
CA PHE A 64 -0.38 8.81 18.45
C PHE A 64 -1.18 8.00 19.45
N ALA A 65 -1.59 8.63 20.55
CA ALA A 65 -2.27 7.96 21.66
C ALA A 65 -3.72 7.57 21.33
N THR A 66 -4.35 8.25 20.36
CA THR A 66 -5.76 8.00 19.97
C THR A 66 -5.94 8.08 18.46
N ALA A 67 -7.01 7.46 17.95
CA ALA A 67 -7.45 7.56 16.58
C ALA A 67 -7.69 9.02 16.16
N ASN A 68 -8.34 9.80 16.99
CA ASN A 68 -8.59 11.21 16.71
C ASN A 68 -7.29 12.02 16.57
N ALA A 69 -6.31 11.81 17.44
CA ALA A 69 -5.03 12.51 17.33
C ALA A 69 -4.29 12.19 16.01
N LEU A 70 -4.32 10.93 15.56
CA LEU A 70 -3.73 10.55 14.27
C LEU A 70 -4.54 11.12 13.11
N ALA A 71 -5.88 11.03 13.16
CA ALA A 71 -6.72 11.55 12.08
C ALA A 71 -6.65 13.09 11.97
N ASP A 72 -6.51 13.82 13.09
CA ASP A 72 -6.24 15.27 13.08
C ASP A 72 -4.91 15.59 12.41
N HIS A 73 -3.88 14.80 12.71
CA HIS A 73 -2.57 14.95 12.11
C HIS A 73 -2.59 14.68 10.59
N VAL A 74 -3.26 13.61 10.14
CA VAL A 74 -3.50 13.32 8.72
C VAL A 74 -4.26 14.48 8.07
N GLY A 75 -5.30 15.00 8.73
CA GLY A 75 -6.09 16.14 8.25
C GLY A 75 -5.27 17.42 8.05
N ALA A 76 -4.29 17.66 8.93
CA ALA A 76 -3.41 18.82 8.85
C ALA A 76 -2.44 18.77 7.64
N MET A 77 -2.18 17.59 7.08
CA MET A 77 -1.34 17.44 5.87
C MET A 77 -2.09 17.80 4.59
N TRP A 78 -3.44 17.73 4.59
CA TRP A 78 -4.24 18.03 3.40
C TRP A 78 -4.17 19.51 3.01
N ARG A 79 -3.91 19.78 1.72
CA ARG A 79 -3.79 21.14 1.17
C ARG A 79 -4.88 21.51 0.15
N GLY A 80 -5.83 20.59 -0.13
CA GLY A 80 -6.96 20.87 -1.00
C GLY A 80 -7.96 21.85 -0.37
N ARG A 81 -8.90 22.33 -1.17
CA ARG A 81 -9.93 23.27 -0.72
C ARG A 81 -10.99 22.57 0.14
N ALA A 82 -11.73 23.34 0.89
CA ALA A 82 -12.89 22.83 1.61
C ALA A 82 -13.90 22.23 0.62
N GLY A 83 -14.33 20.98 0.86
CA GLY A 83 -15.25 20.25 -0.01
C GLY A 83 -14.59 19.44 -1.13
N ASP A 84 -13.29 19.56 -1.35
CA ASP A 84 -12.58 18.67 -2.29
C ASP A 84 -12.57 17.24 -1.77
N PRO A 85 -12.63 16.23 -2.66
CA PRO A 85 -12.46 14.83 -2.30
C PRO A 85 -11.07 14.60 -1.68
N LYS A 86 -11.03 14.09 -0.44
CA LYS A 86 -9.80 13.81 0.27
C LYS A 86 -9.53 12.31 0.23
N LEU A 87 -8.30 11.93 -0.11
CA LEU A 87 -7.85 10.55 -0.06
C LEU A 87 -6.75 10.40 0.98
N VAL A 88 -6.87 9.39 1.83
CA VAL A 88 -5.76 8.88 2.63
C VAL A 88 -5.40 7.47 2.17
N VAL A 89 -4.12 7.23 1.91
CA VAL A 89 -3.58 5.90 1.60
C VAL A 89 -2.90 5.37 2.86
N CYS A 90 -3.57 4.43 3.51
CA CYS A 90 -3.04 3.68 4.64
C CYS A 90 -2.11 2.57 4.12
N THR A 91 -0.84 2.72 4.36
CA THR A 91 0.21 1.82 3.91
C THR A 91 1.23 1.59 5.04
N GLY A 92 2.41 1.09 4.71
CA GLY A 92 3.48 0.97 5.70
C GLY A 92 4.37 -0.22 5.43
N GLY A 93 4.74 -0.92 6.48
CA GLY A 93 5.07 -2.33 6.43
C GLY A 93 3.79 -3.12 6.17
N GLU A 94 2.97 -3.33 7.21
CA GLU A 94 1.61 -3.87 7.06
C GLU A 94 0.61 -3.01 7.85
N PRO A 95 -0.24 -2.23 7.14
CA PRO A 95 -1.15 -1.29 7.81
C PRO A 95 -2.24 -1.99 8.64
N LEU A 96 -2.68 -3.19 8.25
CA LEU A 96 -3.75 -3.90 8.95
C LEU A 96 -3.34 -4.42 10.34
N LEU A 97 -2.07 -4.29 10.72
CA LEU A 97 -1.64 -4.49 12.10
C LEU A 97 -2.14 -3.39 13.04
N GLN A 98 -2.46 -2.20 12.51
CA GLN A 98 -2.80 -1.03 13.29
C GLN A 98 -4.09 -0.33 12.85
N LEU A 99 -4.49 -0.43 11.58
CA LEU A 99 -5.72 0.18 11.06
C LEU A 99 -6.93 -0.53 11.63
N ASP A 100 -7.62 0.13 12.55
CA ASP A 100 -8.82 -0.37 13.22
C ASP A 100 -10.07 0.50 12.93
N GLY A 101 -11.25 0.01 13.31
CA GLY A 101 -12.51 0.73 13.09
C GLY A 101 -12.53 2.13 13.71
N ALA A 102 -11.88 2.33 14.87
CA ALA A 102 -11.84 3.65 15.51
C ALA A 102 -11.05 4.68 14.67
N LEU A 103 -9.98 4.24 14.00
CA LEU A 103 -9.22 5.13 13.10
C LEU A 103 -9.98 5.36 11.79
N ILE A 104 -10.64 4.34 11.24
CA ILE A 104 -11.50 4.46 10.06
C ILE A 104 -12.59 5.50 10.30
N ASP A 105 -13.34 5.38 11.41
CA ASP A 105 -14.39 6.33 11.79
C ASP A 105 -13.84 7.75 11.96
N ALA A 106 -12.67 7.88 12.58
CA ALA A 106 -12.02 9.17 12.79
C ALA A 106 -11.57 9.85 11.50
N LEU A 107 -11.09 9.08 10.50
CA LEU A 107 -10.71 9.58 9.18
C LEU A 107 -11.94 9.97 8.36
N HIS A 108 -12.99 9.14 8.36
CA HIS A 108 -14.27 9.46 7.71
C HIS A 108 -14.91 10.72 8.29
N ALA A 109 -14.87 10.90 9.62
CA ALA A 109 -15.37 12.12 10.27
C ALA A 109 -14.65 13.40 9.80
N ARG A 110 -13.46 13.28 9.22
CA ARG A 110 -12.69 14.38 8.62
C ARG A 110 -12.84 14.45 7.09
N GLY A 111 -13.73 13.63 6.53
CA GLY A 111 -14.08 13.62 5.10
C GLY A 111 -13.06 12.93 4.21
N PHE A 112 -12.24 12.03 4.75
CA PHE A 112 -11.34 11.23 3.94
C PHE A 112 -12.03 9.98 3.39
N GLU A 113 -11.83 9.71 2.10
CA GLU A 113 -11.91 8.39 1.49
C GLU A 113 -10.65 7.62 1.92
N ILE A 114 -10.78 6.36 2.29
CA ILE A 114 -9.70 5.56 2.86
C ILE A 114 -9.32 4.45 1.87
N ALA A 115 -8.10 4.50 1.37
CA ALA A 115 -7.48 3.39 0.64
C ALA A 115 -6.49 2.65 1.55
N VAL A 116 -6.39 1.33 1.40
CA VAL A 116 -5.39 0.50 2.07
C VAL A 116 -4.52 -0.23 1.05
N GLU A 117 -3.21 -0.23 1.28
CA GLU A 117 -2.21 -1.02 0.56
C GLU A 117 -1.67 -2.09 1.51
N SER A 118 -2.18 -3.33 1.41
CA SER A 118 -1.86 -4.42 2.34
C SER A 118 -1.25 -5.63 1.61
N ASN A 119 -0.46 -6.41 2.32
CA ASN A 119 0.04 -7.70 1.84
C ASN A 119 -1.03 -8.80 1.82
N GLY A 120 -2.21 -8.54 2.40
CA GLY A 120 -3.36 -9.43 2.40
C GLY A 120 -3.32 -10.59 3.41
N THR A 121 -2.32 -10.63 4.28
CA THR A 121 -2.21 -11.69 5.31
C THR A 121 -3.14 -11.50 6.50
N LEU A 122 -3.85 -10.38 6.55
CA LEU A 122 -4.86 -10.05 7.55
C LEU A 122 -6.15 -9.63 6.84
N ALA A 123 -7.29 -9.89 7.48
CA ALA A 123 -8.58 -9.41 6.98
C ALA A 123 -8.69 -7.90 7.19
N ALA A 124 -9.16 -7.19 6.18
CA ALA A 124 -9.42 -5.77 6.26
C ALA A 124 -10.67 -5.51 7.13
N PRO A 125 -10.61 -4.56 8.08
CA PRO A 125 -11.80 -4.14 8.81
C PRO A 125 -12.83 -3.50 7.87
N GLU A 126 -14.08 -3.52 8.27
CA GLU A 126 -15.17 -2.85 7.54
C GLU A 126 -14.94 -1.32 7.50
N GLY A 127 -15.48 -0.67 6.49
CA GLY A 127 -15.43 0.78 6.33
C GLY A 127 -14.23 1.31 5.53
N ILE A 128 -13.35 0.45 5.01
CA ILE A 128 -12.32 0.87 4.05
C ILE A 128 -12.98 1.03 2.68
N ASP A 129 -12.79 2.19 2.03
CA ASP A 129 -13.43 2.51 0.76
C ASP A 129 -12.72 1.87 -0.45
N TRP A 130 -11.41 1.66 -0.35
CA TRP A 130 -10.59 1.06 -1.41
C TRP A 130 -9.57 0.07 -0.85
N VAL A 131 -9.77 -1.20 -1.13
CA VAL A 131 -8.87 -2.28 -0.69
C VAL A 131 -7.99 -2.71 -1.84
N CYS A 132 -6.68 -2.44 -1.73
CA CYS A 132 -5.63 -2.94 -2.60
C CYS A 132 -4.84 -4.02 -1.88
N ILE A 133 -4.81 -5.22 -2.44
CA ILE A 133 -4.05 -6.35 -1.90
C ILE A 133 -2.87 -6.64 -2.80
N SER A 134 -1.69 -6.70 -2.19
CA SER A 134 -0.43 -6.99 -2.86
C SER A 134 0.22 -8.24 -2.26
N PRO A 135 -0.12 -9.44 -2.73
CA PRO A 135 0.44 -10.69 -2.23
C PRO A 135 1.96 -10.74 -2.28
N LYS A 136 2.58 -11.37 -1.29
CA LYS A 136 4.04 -11.46 -1.16
C LYS A 136 4.48 -12.91 -1.05
N ALA A 137 5.34 -13.34 -1.96
CA ALA A 137 5.93 -14.66 -1.99
C ALA A 137 4.88 -15.78 -1.78
N ASP A 138 5.08 -16.69 -0.84
CA ASP A 138 4.16 -17.77 -0.48
C ASP A 138 3.27 -17.46 0.73
N ALA A 139 3.30 -16.21 1.21
CA ALA A 139 2.47 -15.81 2.35
C ALA A 139 0.98 -16.11 2.08
N PRO A 140 0.23 -16.57 3.08
CA PRO A 140 -1.19 -16.83 2.93
C PRO A 140 -1.95 -15.51 2.70
N VAL A 141 -2.87 -15.52 1.73
CA VAL A 141 -3.75 -14.38 1.47
C VAL A 141 -5.09 -14.65 2.14
N LEU A 142 -5.38 -13.92 3.22
CA LEU A 142 -6.64 -14.01 3.96
C LEU A 142 -7.67 -13.01 3.43
N GLN A 143 -7.23 -11.83 2.99
CA GLN A 143 -8.10 -10.86 2.30
C GLN A 143 -8.16 -11.22 0.81
N THR A 144 -9.19 -11.97 0.44
CA THR A 144 -9.32 -12.55 -0.90
C THR A 144 -10.19 -11.74 -1.86
N SER A 145 -10.65 -10.56 -1.46
CA SER A 145 -11.51 -9.67 -2.26
C SER A 145 -11.17 -8.20 -1.99
N GLY A 146 -11.52 -7.34 -2.93
CA GLY A 146 -11.29 -5.90 -2.85
C GLY A 146 -11.40 -5.24 -4.21
N GLN A 147 -11.08 -3.96 -4.29
CA GLN A 147 -11.13 -3.21 -5.53
C GLN A 147 -9.97 -3.57 -6.46
N GLU A 148 -8.79 -3.90 -5.89
CA GLU A 148 -7.66 -4.29 -6.74
C GLU A 148 -6.70 -5.29 -6.08
N LEU A 149 -6.14 -6.15 -6.91
CA LEU A 149 -4.99 -6.98 -6.60
C LEU A 149 -3.80 -6.45 -7.42
N LYS A 150 -2.74 -6.03 -6.73
CA LYS A 150 -1.53 -5.45 -7.33
C LYS A 150 -0.34 -6.35 -7.00
N LEU A 151 0.18 -7.03 -7.99
CA LEU A 151 1.24 -8.01 -7.83
C LEU A 151 2.58 -7.42 -8.30
N VAL A 152 3.57 -7.41 -7.42
CA VAL A 152 4.95 -7.11 -7.82
C VAL A 152 5.44 -8.24 -8.72
N PHE A 153 6.02 -7.91 -9.89
CA PHE A 153 6.36 -8.89 -10.91
C PHE A 153 7.78 -8.67 -11.48
N PRO A 154 8.56 -9.73 -11.69
CA PRO A 154 8.26 -11.13 -11.40
C PRO A 154 8.47 -11.50 -9.91
N GLN A 155 7.66 -12.42 -9.42
CA GLN A 155 7.77 -12.99 -8.06
C GLN A 155 7.54 -14.49 -8.16
N PRO A 156 8.58 -15.34 -8.17
CA PRO A 156 8.43 -16.77 -8.47
C PRO A 156 7.41 -17.53 -7.60
N MET A 157 7.29 -17.15 -6.32
CA MET A 157 6.34 -17.78 -5.39
C MET A 157 4.93 -17.17 -5.45
N ALA A 158 4.74 -16.08 -6.20
CA ALA A 158 3.47 -15.36 -6.32
C ALA A 158 3.22 -14.97 -7.79
N MET A 159 3.11 -15.97 -8.65
CA MET A 159 2.80 -15.77 -10.06
C MET A 159 1.32 -15.39 -10.25
N PRO A 160 0.99 -14.63 -11.31
CA PRO A 160 -0.36 -14.10 -11.54
C PRO A 160 -1.48 -15.16 -11.57
N ASP A 161 -1.23 -16.31 -12.13
CA ASP A 161 -2.18 -17.43 -12.24
C ASP A 161 -2.71 -17.92 -10.89
N ARG A 162 -1.92 -17.78 -9.81
CA ARG A 162 -2.37 -18.10 -8.45
C ARG A 162 -3.56 -17.26 -7.99
N PHE A 163 -3.75 -16.07 -8.55
CA PHE A 163 -4.67 -15.06 -8.01
C PHE A 163 -5.82 -14.70 -8.96
N GLU A 164 -5.78 -15.14 -10.21
CA GLU A 164 -6.77 -14.78 -11.22
C GLU A 164 -8.20 -15.22 -10.91
N HIS A 165 -8.35 -16.25 -10.08
CA HIS A 165 -9.66 -16.76 -9.66
C HIS A 165 -10.28 -15.95 -8.53
N LEU A 166 -9.53 -15.06 -7.88
CA LEU A 166 -10.03 -14.26 -6.76
C LEU A 166 -10.96 -13.14 -7.25
N PRO A 167 -12.00 -12.78 -6.47
CA PRO A 167 -13.01 -11.81 -6.85
C PRO A 167 -12.56 -10.35 -6.62
N PHE A 168 -11.41 -9.98 -7.19
CA PHE A 168 -11.00 -8.59 -7.28
C PHE A 168 -11.55 -7.94 -8.55
N GLU A 169 -11.87 -6.65 -8.49
CA GLU A 169 -12.39 -5.92 -9.66
C GLU A 169 -11.29 -5.63 -10.69
N ARG A 170 -10.05 -5.41 -10.23
CA ARG A 170 -8.91 -5.02 -11.07
C ARG A 170 -7.66 -5.81 -10.67
N PHE A 171 -6.84 -6.12 -11.68
CA PHE A 171 -5.58 -6.84 -11.52
C PHE A 171 -4.45 -6.04 -12.13
N TRP A 172 -3.38 -5.81 -11.36
CA TRP A 172 -2.24 -5.01 -11.75
C TRP A 172 -0.94 -5.80 -11.61
N LEU A 173 -0.07 -5.71 -12.63
CA LEU A 173 1.32 -6.10 -12.51
C LEU A 173 2.17 -4.86 -12.36
N GLN A 174 2.92 -4.81 -11.27
CA GLN A 174 3.87 -3.74 -10.99
C GLN A 174 5.28 -4.29 -11.11
N PRO A 175 6.10 -3.79 -12.06
CA PRO A 175 7.48 -4.23 -12.19
C PRO A 175 8.22 -4.13 -10.87
N MET A 176 8.92 -5.22 -10.49
CA MET A 176 9.78 -5.20 -9.31
C MET A 176 10.89 -4.17 -9.50
N ASP A 177 11.05 -3.29 -8.53
CA ASP A 177 12.12 -2.30 -8.51
C ASP A 177 13.49 -2.93 -8.21
N GLY A 178 14.55 -2.23 -8.53
CA GLY A 178 15.92 -2.65 -8.29
C GLY A 178 16.78 -2.71 -9.57
N PRO A 179 17.90 -3.42 -9.53
CA PRO A 179 18.86 -3.47 -10.63
C PRO A 179 18.27 -3.93 -11.97
N ASP A 180 17.28 -4.83 -11.92
CA ASP A 180 16.63 -5.43 -13.08
C ASP A 180 15.33 -4.73 -13.49
N GLN A 181 15.04 -3.51 -12.98
CA GLN A 181 13.76 -2.82 -13.21
C GLN A 181 13.37 -2.72 -14.69
N ALA A 182 14.32 -2.44 -15.60
CA ALA A 182 14.02 -2.35 -17.03
C ALA A 182 13.57 -3.69 -17.60
N ALA A 183 14.24 -4.78 -17.25
CA ALA A 183 13.87 -6.14 -17.66
C ALA A 183 12.52 -6.57 -17.07
N ASN A 184 12.29 -6.27 -15.79
CA ASN A 184 11.04 -6.55 -15.09
C ASN A 184 9.88 -5.76 -15.70
N THR A 185 10.13 -4.51 -16.14
CA THR A 185 9.12 -3.69 -16.83
C THR A 185 8.75 -4.30 -18.19
N ALA A 186 9.73 -4.71 -18.97
CA ALA A 186 9.49 -5.38 -20.26
C ALA A 186 8.70 -6.69 -20.04
N ALA A 187 9.09 -7.50 -19.07
CA ALA A 187 8.40 -8.76 -18.76
C ALA A 187 6.95 -8.54 -18.28
N ALA A 188 6.70 -7.56 -17.43
CA ALA A 188 5.35 -7.22 -16.98
C ALA A 188 4.48 -6.70 -18.14
N PHE A 189 5.06 -5.87 -19.01
CA PHE A 189 4.40 -5.36 -20.22
C PHE A 189 4.01 -6.51 -21.15
N ASP A 190 4.95 -7.40 -21.49
CA ASP A 190 4.70 -8.55 -22.36
C ASP A 190 3.65 -9.50 -21.80
N TYR A 191 3.68 -9.71 -20.46
CA TYR A 191 2.66 -10.51 -19.80
C TYR A 191 1.28 -9.88 -19.94
N CYS A 192 1.14 -8.58 -19.72
CA CYS A 192 -0.14 -7.87 -19.86
C CYS A 192 -0.69 -7.92 -21.30
N LEU A 193 0.16 -7.88 -22.32
CA LEU A 193 -0.28 -7.99 -23.72
C LEU A 193 -0.94 -9.34 -24.02
N THR A 194 -0.47 -10.40 -23.38
CA THR A 194 -0.99 -11.76 -23.60
C THR A 194 -2.03 -12.21 -22.58
N HIS A 195 -2.19 -11.46 -21.47
CA HIS A 195 -3.14 -11.73 -20.39
C HIS A 195 -3.94 -10.48 -20.05
N PRO A 196 -4.96 -10.10 -20.86
CA PRO A 196 -5.64 -8.80 -20.77
C PRO A 196 -6.46 -8.55 -19.51
N LYS A 197 -6.60 -9.54 -18.64
CA LYS A 197 -7.12 -9.37 -17.28
C LYS A 197 -6.17 -8.50 -16.45
N TRP A 198 -4.85 -8.63 -16.67
CA TRP A 198 -3.82 -7.89 -15.99
C TRP A 198 -3.50 -6.58 -16.71
N ARG A 199 -3.26 -5.55 -15.95
CA ARG A 199 -2.90 -4.21 -16.43
C ARG A 199 -1.54 -3.84 -15.86
N LEU A 200 -0.75 -3.11 -16.62
CA LEU A 200 0.53 -2.61 -16.16
C LEU A 200 0.31 -1.45 -15.18
N SER A 201 0.86 -1.54 -13.98
CA SER A 201 0.98 -0.45 -13.02
C SER A 201 2.45 -0.06 -12.89
N VAL A 202 2.76 1.18 -13.19
CA VAL A 202 4.11 1.72 -12.97
C VAL A 202 4.10 2.58 -11.70
N GLN A 203 5.27 2.76 -11.08
CA GLN A 203 5.44 3.64 -9.93
C GLN A 203 5.67 5.07 -10.42
N THR A 204 4.59 5.75 -10.85
CA THR A 204 4.66 7.08 -11.48
C THR A 204 5.36 8.12 -10.62
N HIS A 205 5.23 8.05 -9.29
CA HIS A 205 5.93 8.93 -8.35
C HIS A 205 7.45 8.88 -8.53
N LYS A 206 8.03 7.72 -8.84
CA LYS A 206 9.48 7.58 -9.10
C LYS A 206 9.89 8.29 -10.41
N TYR A 207 9.05 8.25 -11.45
CA TYR A 207 9.33 8.91 -12.73
C TYR A 207 9.27 10.44 -12.64
N ILE A 208 8.38 10.99 -11.83
CA ILE A 208 8.25 12.43 -11.64
C ILE A 208 9.09 12.96 -10.49
N GLY A 209 9.84 12.10 -9.79
CA GLY A 209 10.77 12.48 -8.72
C GLY A 209 10.09 13.00 -7.43
N VAL A 210 8.89 12.51 -7.13
CA VAL A 210 8.19 12.77 -5.86
C VAL A 210 8.12 11.52 -4.99
N ARG A 211 7.75 11.72 -3.70
CA ARG A 211 7.63 10.62 -2.75
C ARG A 211 6.36 9.83 -3.00
#